data_f61c767528c3fbf17b1ae50b5b628755
#
_entry.id   f61c767528c3fbf17b1ae50b5b628755
#
_cell.length_a   1.000
_cell.length_b   1.000
_cell.length_c   1.000
_cell.angle_alpha   90.00
_cell.angle_beta   90.00
_cell.angle_gamma   90.00
#
_symmetry.space_group_name_H-M   'P 1'
#
loop_
_entity.id
_entity.type
_entity.pdbx_description
1 polymer ?
#
loop_
_entity_poly.entity_id
_entity_poly.type
_entity_poly.pdbx_seq_one_letter_code
_entity_poly.pdbx_strand_id
1 'polypeptide(L)'
;MRDNNFIIENNAKHLWHPMGAPSDSLNNPHKVITRADGSHISDIDGHKTVDAVGGLWCVNLGYSNEAVKKAISEQLNQLPYYSGFAGTTNPSAIEASYMVQEMFKADGM
;
A
#
# COMPACT_ATOMS: atom_id res chain seq x y z
N MET A 1 -6.15 -11.06 -17.11
CA MET A 1 -5.11 -10.06 -16.81
C MET A 1 -4.31 -9.84 -18.07
N ARG A 2 -3.85 -8.63 -18.36
CA ARG A 2 -2.97 -8.35 -19.51
C ARG A 2 -1.62 -9.04 -19.31
N ASP A 3 -0.88 -9.34 -20.41
CA ASP A 3 0.46 -9.96 -20.31
C ASP A 3 1.52 -8.99 -19.74
N ASN A 4 2.68 -9.53 -19.40
CA ASN A 4 3.75 -8.76 -18.78
C ASN A 4 4.29 -7.66 -19.71
N ASN A 5 4.35 -7.91 -21.02
CA ASN A 5 4.87 -6.94 -21.99
C ASN A 5 3.94 -5.72 -22.04
N PHE A 6 2.62 -5.94 -22.07
CA PHE A 6 1.66 -4.85 -21.99
C PHE A 6 1.82 -4.02 -20.72
N ILE A 7 1.99 -4.68 -19.55
CA ILE A 7 2.14 -3.99 -18.27
C ILE A 7 3.41 -3.14 -18.25
N ILE A 8 4.56 -3.69 -18.66
CA ILE A 8 5.86 -2.99 -18.68
C ILE A 8 5.79 -1.78 -19.63
N GLU A 9 5.30 -1.97 -20.83
CA GLU A 9 5.19 -0.90 -21.83
C GLU A 9 4.30 0.24 -21.38
N ASN A 10 3.15 -0.07 -20.78
CA ASN A 10 2.17 0.94 -20.38
C ASN A 10 2.49 1.59 -19.04
N ASN A 11 3.30 0.96 -18.19
CA ASN A 11 3.84 1.59 -16.99
C ASN A 11 4.57 2.91 -17.30
N ALA A 12 5.47 2.88 -18.27
CA ALA A 12 6.22 4.07 -18.66
C ALA A 12 5.39 5.11 -19.44
N LYS A 13 4.42 4.65 -20.24
CA LYS A 13 3.64 5.51 -21.15
C LYS A 13 2.45 6.23 -20.49
N HIS A 14 1.82 5.58 -19.53
CA HIS A 14 0.51 6.02 -19.02
C HIS A 14 0.46 6.30 -17.52
N LEU A 15 1.43 5.79 -16.75
CA LEU A 15 1.47 6.00 -15.30
C LEU A 15 2.47 7.08 -14.94
N TRP A 16 1.99 8.23 -14.47
CA TRP A 16 2.85 9.28 -13.94
C TRP A 16 3.22 8.95 -12.49
N HIS A 17 4.50 8.65 -12.29
CA HIS A 17 5.03 8.34 -10.96
C HIS A 17 5.30 9.60 -10.13
N PRO A 18 5.04 9.56 -8.82
CA PRO A 18 5.42 10.63 -7.91
C PRO A 18 6.91 10.94 -7.98
N MET A 19 7.27 12.22 -7.91
CA MET A 19 8.65 12.70 -7.89
C MET A 19 9.51 12.33 -9.12
N GLY A 20 8.88 11.87 -10.20
CA GLY A 20 9.53 11.56 -11.47
C GLY A 20 9.08 12.46 -12.61
N ALA A 21 9.97 12.76 -13.57
CA ALA A 21 9.58 13.35 -14.83
C ALA A 21 9.09 12.23 -15.78
N PRO A 22 8.01 12.44 -16.55
CA PRO A 22 7.51 11.42 -17.48
C PRO A 22 8.55 10.98 -18.52
N SER A 23 9.42 11.88 -18.97
CA SER A 23 10.53 11.56 -19.86
C SER A 23 11.51 10.56 -19.30
N ASP A 24 11.76 10.60 -17.99
CA ASP A 24 12.71 9.71 -17.33
C ASP A 24 12.12 8.30 -17.23
N SER A 25 10.83 8.18 -17.02
CA SER A 25 10.12 6.90 -16.98
C SER A 25 10.12 6.17 -18.31
N LEU A 26 10.16 6.89 -19.44
CA LEU A 26 10.28 6.29 -20.78
C LEU A 26 11.66 5.68 -21.01
N ASN A 27 12.73 6.31 -20.49
CA ASN A 27 14.09 5.85 -20.66
C ASN A 27 14.52 4.83 -19.59
N ASN A 28 13.94 4.92 -18.40
CA ASN A 28 14.22 4.05 -17.26
C ASN A 28 12.92 3.71 -16.53
N PRO A 29 12.11 2.78 -17.05
CA PRO A 29 10.81 2.44 -16.47
C PRO A 29 10.96 1.88 -15.06
N HIS A 30 10.03 2.27 -14.17
CA HIS A 30 10.00 1.80 -12.81
C HIS A 30 9.76 0.29 -12.74
N LYS A 31 10.34 -0.35 -11.74
CA LYS A 31 10.11 -1.78 -11.48
C LYS A 31 8.65 -2.01 -11.12
N VAL A 32 8.07 -3.03 -11.73
CA VAL A 32 6.68 -3.44 -11.46
C VAL A 32 6.70 -4.56 -10.41
N ILE A 33 6.27 -4.26 -9.19
CA ILE A 33 6.18 -5.24 -8.12
C ILE A 33 4.84 -5.97 -8.22
N THR A 34 4.88 -7.30 -8.23
CA THR A 34 3.72 -8.16 -8.47
C THR A 34 3.36 -9.04 -7.28
N ARG A 35 4.29 -9.30 -6.38
CA ARG A 35 4.08 -10.14 -5.19
C ARG A 35 4.85 -9.60 -4.01
N ALA A 36 4.34 -9.89 -2.81
CA ALA A 36 5.01 -9.61 -1.56
C ALA A 36 4.70 -10.73 -0.55
N ASP A 37 5.70 -11.09 0.26
CA ASP A 37 5.58 -12.11 1.30
C ASP A 37 6.61 -11.88 2.42
N GLY A 38 6.16 -11.85 3.67
CA GLY A 38 7.00 -11.51 4.81
C GLY A 38 7.67 -10.16 4.63
N SER A 39 8.99 -10.13 4.53
CA SER A 39 9.80 -8.94 4.25
C SER A 39 10.28 -8.84 2.79
N HIS A 40 9.80 -9.71 1.92
CA HIS A 40 10.27 -9.81 0.53
C HIS A 40 9.22 -9.32 -0.46
N ILE A 41 9.70 -8.72 -1.54
CA ILE A 41 8.92 -8.37 -2.72
C ILE A 41 9.48 -9.08 -3.95
N SER A 42 8.64 -9.31 -4.94
CA SER A 42 9.06 -9.84 -6.25
C SER A 42 8.53 -8.96 -7.37
N ASP A 43 9.40 -8.69 -8.34
CA ASP A 43 9.02 -7.94 -9.53
C ASP A 43 8.35 -8.82 -10.59
N ILE A 44 7.94 -8.19 -11.69
CA ILE A 44 7.26 -8.85 -12.81
C ILE A 44 8.13 -9.86 -13.54
N ASP A 45 9.45 -9.73 -13.44
CA ASP A 45 10.44 -10.64 -14.02
C ASP A 45 10.79 -11.81 -13.09
N GLY A 46 10.22 -11.81 -11.88
CA GLY A 46 10.40 -12.86 -10.88
C GLY A 46 11.58 -12.67 -9.95
N HIS A 47 12.31 -11.55 -10.02
CA HIS A 47 13.40 -11.26 -9.09
C HIS A 47 12.82 -10.98 -7.70
N LYS A 48 13.32 -11.72 -6.71
CA LYS A 48 12.93 -11.58 -5.31
C LYS A 48 13.99 -10.80 -4.53
N THR A 49 13.58 -9.76 -3.81
CA THR A 49 14.47 -8.95 -2.99
C THR A 49 13.85 -8.68 -1.61
N VAL A 50 14.68 -8.32 -0.64
CA VAL A 50 14.21 -7.78 0.65
C VAL A 50 13.73 -6.36 0.44
N ASP A 51 12.53 -6.05 0.92
CA ASP A 51 12.03 -4.67 0.97
C ASP A 51 12.55 -3.96 2.22
N ALA A 52 13.75 -3.41 2.12
CA ALA A 52 14.40 -2.69 3.21
C ALA A 52 13.72 -1.34 3.54
N VAL A 53 12.87 -0.83 2.65
CA VAL A 53 12.11 0.42 2.84
C VAL A 53 10.74 0.17 3.48
N GLY A 54 10.31 -1.11 3.55
CA GLY A 54 9.05 -1.50 4.16
C GLY A 54 7.84 -0.82 3.54
N GLY A 55 7.70 -0.87 2.20
CA GLY A 55 6.60 -0.23 1.47
C GLY A 55 6.54 1.27 1.69
N LEU A 56 7.67 1.94 1.80
CA LEU A 56 7.83 3.34 2.22
C LEU A 56 7.27 3.59 3.64
N TRP A 57 7.79 2.78 4.59
CA TRP A 57 7.50 2.84 6.04
C TRP A 57 6.07 2.44 6.44
N CYS A 58 5.32 1.81 5.55
CA CYS A 58 3.92 1.44 5.81
C CYS A 58 3.73 -0.04 6.16
N VAL A 59 4.77 -0.88 6.07
CA VAL A 59 4.67 -2.35 6.19
C VAL A 59 5.51 -2.88 7.35
N ASN A 60 5.35 -2.28 8.54
CA ASN A 60 6.14 -2.63 9.73
C ASN A 60 5.91 -4.07 10.22
N LEU A 61 4.75 -4.66 9.94
CA LEU A 61 4.40 -6.04 10.29
C LEU A 61 4.69 -7.04 9.15
N GLY A 62 5.31 -6.58 8.07
CA GLY A 62 5.51 -7.38 6.85
C GLY A 62 4.23 -7.55 6.04
N TYR A 63 4.38 -8.18 4.87
CA TYR A 63 3.31 -8.35 3.87
C TYR A 63 2.37 -9.53 4.15
N SER A 64 2.71 -10.42 5.08
CA SER A 64 1.99 -11.68 5.29
C SER A 64 1.20 -11.75 6.61
N ASN A 65 0.95 -10.62 7.28
CA ASN A 65 0.20 -10.61 8.53
C ASN A 65 -1.27 -10.95 8.30
N GLU A 66 -1.66 -12.18 8.65
CA GLU A 66 -3.01 -12.69 8.41
C GLU A 66 -4.09 -11.97 9.22
N ALA A 67 -3.78 -11.51 10.44
CA ALA A 67 -4.74 -10.76 11.26
C ALA A 67 -5.11 -9.42 10.60
N VAL A 68 -4.12 -8.71 10.07
CA VAL A 68 -4.35 -7.44 9.34
C VAL A 68 -5.15 -7.68 8.07
N LYS A 69 -4.76 -8.69 7.26
CA LYS A 69 -5.47 -9.02 6.02
C LYS A 69 -6.93 -9.40 6.28
N LYS A 70 -7.18 -10.19 7.33
CA LYS A 70 -8.52 -10.59 7.73
C LYS A 70 -9.35 -9.38 8.13
N ALA A 71 -8.84 -8.51 8.99
CA ALA A 71 -9.54 -7.30 9.43
C ALA A 71 -9.89 -6.38 8.25
N ILE A 72 -8.96 -6.18 7.30
CA ILE A 72 -9.21 -5.40 6.08
C ILE A 72 -10.32 -6.04 5.24
N SER A 73 -10.29 -7.37 5.04
CA SER A 73 -11.29 -8.07 4.25
C SER A 73 -12.69 -8.01 4.88
N GLU A 74 -12.77 -8.14 6.19
CA GLU A 74 -14.02 -8.01 6.95
C GLU A 74 -14.59 -6.60 6.83
N GLN A 75 -13.75 -5.57 6.98
CA GLN A 75 -14.16 -4.18 6.84
C GLN A 75 -14.63 -3.87 5.41
N LEU A 76 -13.94 -4.37 4.37
CA LEU A 76 -14.35 -4.21 2.97
C LEU A 76 -15.72 -4.83 2.68
N ASN A 77 -16.05 -5.97 3.32
CA ASN A 77 -17.35 -6.60 3.18
C ASN A 77 -18.48 -5.83 3.90
N GLN A 78 -18.16 -5.14 4.99
CA GLN A 78 -19.14 -4.39 5.77
C GLN A 78 -19.36 -2.98 5.22
N LEU A 79 -18.27 -2.23 5.02
CA LEU A 79 -18.28 -0.86 4.52
C LEU A 79 -16.98 -0.60 3.74
N PRO A 80 -16.97 -0.80 2.42
CA PRO A 80 -15.76 -0.68 1.61
C PRO A 80 -15.26 0.76 1.49
N TYR A 81 -16.18 1.70 1.52
CA TYR A 81 -15.87 3.13 1.48
C TYR A 81 -17.05 3.96 2.00
N TYR A 82 -16.75 5.00 2.73
CA TYR A 82 -17.64 6.14 2.93
C TYR A 82 -16.83 7.42 3.15
N SER A 83 -17.38 8.55 2.71
CA SER A 83 -16.73 9.85 2.86
C SER A 83 -16.67 10.27 4.33
N GLY A 84 -15.50 10.69 4.83
CA GLY A 84 -15.34 11.38 6.11
C GLY A 84 -15.54 12.90 6.02
N PHE A 85 -16.08 13.38 4.90
CA PHE A 85 -16.31 14.80 4.64
C PHE A 85 -17.78 15.18 4.85
N ALA A 86 -18.05 16.47 5.05
CA ALA A 86 -19.42 17.01 5.15
C ALA A 86 -20.30 16.40 6.25
N GLY A 87 -19.73 16.13 7.42
CA GLY A 87 -20.49 15.74 8.63
C GLY A 87 -20.74 14.23 8.76
N THR A 88 -20.08 13.42 7.99
CA THR A 88 -20.14 11.95 8.09
C THR A 88 -18.81 11.36 8.52
N THR A 89 -18.83 10.17 9.12
CA THR A 89 -17.66 9.40 9.53
C THR A 89 -18.02 7.92 9.63
N ASN A 90 -17.11 7.08 10.09
CA ASN A 90 -17.35 5.66 10.31
C ASN A 90 -16.72 5.16 11.62
N PRO A 91 -17.21 4.04 12.18
CA PRO A 91 -16.73 3.51 13.46
C PRO A 91 -15.22 3.23 13.48
N SER A 92 -14.66 2.63 12.43
CA SER A 92 -13.24 2.27 12.39
C SER A 92 -12.32 3.49 12.49
N ALA A 93 -12.69 4.62 11.87
CA ALA A 93 -11.94 5.87 11.97
C ALA A 93 -11.99 6.45 13.39
N ILE A 94 -13.16 6.36 14.05
CA ILE A 94 -13.36 6.84 15.43
C ILE A 94 -12.53 5.99 16.39
N GLU A 95 -12.60 4.66 16.29
CA GLU A 95 -11.85 3.74 17.15
C GLU A 95 -10.33 3.92 16.96
N ALA A 96 -9.86 4.03 15.73
CA ALA A 96 -8.44 4.28 15.44
C ALA A 96 -7.95 5.59 16.08
N SER A 97 -8.71 6.67 15.97
CA SER A 97 -8.37 7.97 16.57
C SER A 97 -8.32 7.89 18.11
N TYR A 98 -9.26 7.18 18.72
CA TYR A 98 -9.28 6.95 20.16
C TYR A 98 -8.06 6.14 20.62
N MET A 99 -7.73 5.05 19.93
CA MET A 99 -6.56 4.21 20.26
C MET A 99 -5.25 4.99 20.15
N VAL A 100 -5.09 5.81 19.12
CA VAL A 100 -3.92 6.69 18.99
C VAL A 100 -3.82 7.65 20.16
N GLN A 101 -4.91 8.29 20.57
CA GLN A 101 -4.94 9.17 21.72
C GLN A 101 -4.53 8.45 23.03
N GLU A 102 -5.04 7.23 23.26
CA GLU A 102 -4.67 6.46 24.45
C GLU A 102 -3.18 6.07 24.48
N MET A 103 -2.57 5.78 23.33
CA MET A 103 -1.12 5.54 23.23
C MET A 103 -0.32 6.76 23.67
N PHE A 104 -0.67 7.96 23.21
CA PHE A 104 0.01 9.20 23.60
C PHE A 104 -0.19 9.55 25.08
N LYS A 105 -1.33 9.27 25.67
CA LYS A 105 -1.55 9.45 27.11
C LYS A 105 -0.70 8.51 27.95
N ALA A 106 -0.53 7.26 27.53
CA ALA A 106 0.31 6.28 28.21
C ALA A 106 1.77 6.71 28.27
N ASP A 107 2.25 7.43 27.26
CA ASP A 107 3.62 7.96 27.19
C ASP A 107 3.79 9.31 27.89
N GLY A 108 2.77 9.82 28.58
CA GLY A 108 2.84 11.06 29.37
C GLY A 108 2.83 12.35 28.53
N MET A 109 2.33 12.27 27.30
CA MET A 109 2.13 13.42 26.40
C MET A 109 0.68 13.94 26.47
#